data_db42f58c6a146aeb2c61071dc16df2a4
#
_entry.id   db42f58c6a146aeb2c61071dc16df2a4
#
_cell.length_a   1.000
_cell.length_b   1.000
_cell.length_c   1.000
_cell.angle_alpha   90.00
_cell.angle_beta   90.00
_cell.angle_gamma   90.00
#
_symmetry.space_group_name_H-M   'P 1'
#
loop_
_entity.id
_entity.type
_entity.pdbx_description
1 polymer ?
#
loop_
_entity_poly.entity_id
_entity_poly.type
_entity_poly.pdbx_seq_one_letter_code
_entity_poly.pdbx_strand_id
1 'polypeptide(L)'
;QRAGTPIAVGSLVEVEDADSQVGRTFFLAPVGAGITLTGPDGDGILSVVTPQSPIGRAVLGRRCGETVDVTVDGEVHEWSITWVG
;
A
#
# COMPACT_ATOMS: atom_id res chain seq x y z
N GLN A 1 12.60 -8.99 3.16
CA GLN A 1 11.66 -8.14 3.89
C GLN A 1 11.98 -8.12 5.39
N ARG A 2 11.96 -6.97 5.99
CA ARG A 2 12.27 -6.79 7.41
C ARG A 2 11.13 -6.06 8.09
N ALA A 3 10.72 -6.55 9.25
CA ALA A 3 9.62 -5.95 10.00
C ALA A 3 9.89 -4.50 10.40
N GLY A 4 11.13 -4.13 10.61
CA GLY A 4 11.48 -2.78 11.04
C GLY A 4 11.71 -1.78 9.91
N THR A 5 11.64 -2.19 8.65
CA THR A 5 11.92 -1.30 7.52
C THR A 5 10.72 -0.38 7.25
N PRO A 6 10.90 0.95 7.33
CA PRO A 6 9.79 1.85 7.04
C PRO A 6 9.50 1.91 5.55
N ILE A 7 8.24 2.11 5.23
CA ILE A 7 7.79 2.29 3.86
C ILE A 7 8.32 3.63 3.35
N ALA A 8 8.92 3.59 2.17
CA ALA A 8 9.47 4.78 1.52
C ALA A 8 9.17 4.72 0.04
N VAL A 9 9.42 5.81 -0.66
CA VAL A 9 9.35 5.82 -2.12
C VAL A 9 10.27 4.73 -2.65
N GLY A 10 9.74 3.85 -3.51
CA GLY A 10 10.46 2.68 -4.01
C GLY A 10 10.05 1.38 -3.33
N SER A 11 9.26 1.45 -2.28
CA SER A 11 8.82 0.25 -1.57
C SER A 11 7.68 -0.43 -2.30
N LEU A 12 7.69 -1.76 -2.27
CA LEU A 12 6.54 -2.57 -2.63
C LEU A 12 5.83 -2.92 -1.34
N VAL A 13 4.52 -2.67 -1.27
CA VAL A 13 3.77 -2.78 -0.03
C VAL A 13 2.54 -3.65 -0.23
N GLU A 14 2.31 -4.55 0.72
CA GLU A 14 1.10 -5.34 0.75
C GLU A 14 0.30 -4.97 1.98
N VAL A 15 -0.98 -4.70 1.79
CA VAL A 15 -1.89 -4.34 2.88
C VAL A 15 -3.16 -5.19 2.80
N GLU A 16 -3.86 -5.28 3.91
CA GLU A 16 -5.11 -6.01 3.98
C GLU A 16 -6.15 -5.14 4.67
N ASP A 17 -7.33 -5.01 4.05
CA ASP A 17 -8.44 -4.28 4.63
C ASP A 17 -8.96 -5.04 5.86
N ALA A 18 -9.01 -4.37 7.01
CA ALA A 18 -9.38 -5.01 8.25
C ALA A 18 -10.83 -5.50 8.26
N ASP A 19 -11.71 -4.82 7.53
CA ASP A 19 -13.13 -5.19 7.52
C ASP A 19 -13.43 -6.31 6.53
N SER A 20 -12.96 -6.18 5.29
CA SER A 20 -13.27 -7.14 4.24
C SER A 20 -12.22 -8.23 4.09
N GLN A 21 -11.03 -8.00 4.65
CA GLN A 21 -9.88 -8.89 4.55
C GLN A 21 -9.38 -9.05 3.11
N VAL A 22 -9.70 -8.08 2.26
CA VAL A 22 -9.18 -8.06 0.90
C VAL A 22 -7.77 -7.50 0.91
N GLY A 23 -6.86 -8.22 0.28
CA GLY A 23 -5.47 -7.80 0.18
C GLY A 23 -5.24 -6.92 -1.04
N ARG A 24 -4.30 -6.02 -0.94
CA ARG A 24 -3.86 -5.19 -2.05
C ARG A 24 -2.35 -5.06 -2.03
N THR A 25 -1.77 -5.03 -3.22
CA THR A 25 -0.33 -4.80 -3.37
C THR A 25 -0.14 -3.55 -4.21
N PHE A 26 0.75 -2.68 -3.78
CA PHE A 26 1.04 -1.47 -4.56
C PHE A 26 2.51 -1.10 -4.44
N PHE A 27 2.95 -0.33 -5.43
CA PHE A 27 4.30 0.20 -5.47
C PHE A 27 4.25 1.70 -5.18
N LEU A 28 5.03 2.17 -4.23
CA LEU A 28 5.05 3.58 -3.85
C LEU A 28 6.08 4.30 -4.72
N ALA A 29 5.59 5.06 -5.68
CA ALA A 29 6.42 5.74 -6.66
C ALA A 29 6.35 7.25 -6.48
N PRO A 30 7.37 8.00 -6.93
CA PRO A 30 7.33 9.46 -6.83
C PRO A 30 6.27 10.08 -7.74
N VAL A 31 5.98 9.43 -8.87
CA VAL A 31 4.96 9.87 -9.83
C VAL A 31 4.29 8.63 -10.42
N GLY A 32 3.20 8.83 -11.12
CA GLY A 32 2.53 7.74 -11.82
C GLY A 32 1.33 7.16 -11.09
N ALA A 33 0.76 7.89 -10.15
CA ALA A 33 -0.42 7.45 -9.43
C ALA A 33 -1.55 7.11 -10.41
N GLY A 34 -2.26 6.03 -10.11
CA GLY A 34 -3.36 5.58 -10.96
C GLY A 34 -2.97 4.61 -12.04
N ILE A 35 -1.66 4.35 -12.21
CA ILE A 35 -1.19 3.34 -13.16
C ILE A 35 -1.34 1.97 -12.51
N THR A 36 -1.82 1.01 -13.30
CA THR A 36 -1.99 -0.36 -12.85
C THR A 36 -1.11 -1.28 -13.68
N LEU A 37 -0.35 -2.13 -13.02
CA LEU A 37 0.55 -3.07 -13.69
C LEU A 37 0.18 -4.49 -13.31
N THR A 38 0.46 -5.43 -14.22
CA THR A 38 0.29 -6.85 -13.92
C THR A 38 1.43 -7.28 -13.00
N GLY A 39 1.08 -8.05 -11.98
CA GLY A 39 2.08 -8.56 -11.06
C GLY A 39 3.07 -9.51 -11.73
N PRO A 40 4.18 -9.83 -11.05
CA PRO A 40 5.26 -10.62 -11.64
C PRO A 40 4.84 -11.98 -12.19
N ASP A 41 3.87 -12.60 -11.57
CA ASP A 41 3.38 -13.92 -11.99
C ASP A 41 2.20 -13.85 -12.93
N GLY A 42 1.76 -12.65 -13.28
CA GLY A 42 0.57 -12.47 -14.10
C GLY A 42 -0.73 -12.75 -13.36
N ASP A 43 -0.65 -13.05 -12.08
CA ASP A 43 -1.82 -13.46 -11.29
C ASP A 43 -2.52 -12.31 -10.61
N GLY A 44 -1.90 -11.17 -10.53
CA GLY A 44 -2.44 -10.07 -9.77
C GLY A 44 -2.25 -8.76 -10.46
N ILE A 45 -2.82 -7.75 -9.87
CA ILE A 45 -2.74 -6.39 -10.36
C ILE A 45 -1.97 -5.57 -9.33
N LEU A 46 -0.92 -4.90 -9.80
CA LEU A 46 -0.10 -4.02 -8.98
C LEU A 46 -0.49 -2.59 -9.27
N SER A 47 -0.95 -1.90 -8.26
CA SER A 47 -1.27 -0.48 -8.37
C SER A 47 -0.03 0.35 -8.06
N VAL A 48 0.07 1.49 -8.73
CA VAL A 48 1.14 2.45 -8.46
C VAL A 48 0.51 3.64 -7.73
N VAL A 49 1.01 3.94 -6.54
CA VAL A 49 0.54 5.08 -5.75
C VAL A 49 1.70 6.03 -5.47
N THR A 50 1.37 7.28 -5.16
CA THR A 50 2.37 8.29 -4.81
C THR A 50 2.20 8.71 -3.36
N PRO A 51 3.21 9.37 -2.76
CA PRO A 51 3.07 9.89 -1.40
C PRO A 51 1.95 10.89 -1.23
N GLN A 52 1.44 11.47 -2.30
CA GLN A 52 0.33 12.42 -2.24
C GLN A 52 -1.03 11.75 -2.29
N SER A 53 -1.10 10.49 -2.71
CA SER A 53 -2.37 9.76 -2.74
C SER A 53 -2.81 9.43 -1.31
N PRO A 54 -4.11 9.21 -1.09
CA PRO A 54 -4.60 8.90 0.27
C PRO A 54 -3.88 7.72 0.92
N ILE A 55 -3.72 6.61 0.20
CA ILE A 55 -3.07 5.44 0.78
C ILE A 55 -1.56 5.65 0.91
N GLY A 56 -0.93 6.30 -0.07
CA GLY A 56 0.50 6.58 -0.01
C GLY A 56 0.84 7.47 1.18
N ARG A 57 0.02 8.47 1.43
CA ARG A 57 0.20 9.37 2.55
C ARG A 57 0.07 8.64 3.89
N ALA A 58 -0.87 7.72 3.97
CA ALA A 58 -1.12 6.97 5.20
C ALA A 58 0.00 5.99 5.53
N VAL A 59 0.59 5.35 4.52
CA VAL A 59 1.57 4.30 4.76
C VAL A 59 3.02 4.77 4.81
N LEU A 60 3.31 5.95 4.26
CA LEU A 60 4.69 6.45 4.21
C LEU A 60 5.29 6.51 5.62
N GLY A 61 6.44 5.89 5.81
CA GLY A 61 7.10 5.84 7.10
C GLY A 61 6.58 4.79 8.06
N ARG A 62 5.53 4.10 7.71
CA ARG A 62 4.99 3.01 8.53
C ARG A 62 5.74 1.72 8.26
N ARG A 63 5.54 0.74 9.14
CA ARG A 63 6.26 -0.53 9.07
C ARG A 63 5.28 -1.70 9.01
N CYS A 64 5.77 -2.83 8.55
CA CYS A 64 5.02 -4.07 8.57
C CYS A 64 4.49 -4.35 9.99
N GLY A 65 3.22 -4.72 10.06
CA GLY A 65 2.54 -4.96 11.33
C GLY A 65 1.76 -3.78 11.86
N GLU A 66 1.94 -2.59 11.29
CA GLU A 66 1.17 -1.43 11.68
C GLU A 66 -0.15 -1.37 10.93
N THR A 67 -1.12 -0.69 11.54
CA THR A 67 -2.43 -0.47 10.95
C THR A 67 -2.59 1.02 10.73
N VAL A 68 -3.16 1.39 9.58
CA VAL A 68 -3.35 2.79 9.22
C VAL A 68 -4.79 3.02 8.81
N ASP A 69 -5.26 4.26 9.00
CA ASP A 69 -6.58 4.68 8.54
C ASP A 69 -6.41 5.44 7.24
N VAL A 70 -7.17 5.03 6.23
CA VAL A 70 -7.14 5.67 4.91
C VAL A 70 -8.55 6.13 4.58
N THR A 71 -8.69 7.42 4.25
CA THR A 71 -9.99 7.96 3.84
C THR A 71 -10.03 7.97 2.32
N VAL A 72 -11.01 7.26 1.77
CA VAL A 72 -11.22 7.19 0.33
C VAL A 72 -12.69 7.48 0.07
N ASP A 73 -12.97 8.48 -0.76
CA ASP A 73 -14.33 8.87 -1.13
C ASP A 73 -15.22 9.15 0.09
N GLY A 74 -14.62 9.73 1.13
CA GLY A 74 -15.35 10.08 2.35
C GLY A 74 -15.52 8.94 3.33
N GLU A 75 -15.03 7.75 3.01
CA GLU A 75 -15.09 6.60 3.90
C GLU A 75 -13.72 6.30 4.48
N VAL A 76 -13.69 5.99 5.77
CA VAL A 76 -12.45 5.60 6.44
C VAL A 76 -12.31 4.10 6.39
N HIS A 77 -11.17 3.64 5.88
CA HIS A 77 -10.83 2.21 5.84
C HIS A 77 -9.60 1.98 6.70
N GLU A 78 -9.62 0.89 7.43
CA GLU A 78 -8.47 0.49 8.23
C GLU A 78 -7.70 -0.57 7.44
N TRP A 79 -6.41 -0.31 7.22
CA TRP A 79 -5.55 -1.20 6.45
C TRP A 79 -4.41 -1.68 7.32
N SER A 80 -4.19 -2.99 7.34
CA SER A 80 -3.04 -3.59 8.04
C SER A 80 -1.92 -3.79 7.04
N ILE A 81 -0.72 -3.36 7.40
CA ILE A 81 0.45 -3.53 6.55
C ILE A 81 1.00 -4.92 6.81
N THR A 82 0.89 -5.79 5.80
CA THR A 82 1.24 -7.20 5.96
C THR A 82 2.62 -7.54 5.39
N TRP A 83 3.15 -6.69 4.52
CA TRP A 83 4.46 -6.95 3.94
C TRP A 83 5.05 -5.68 3.34
N VAL A 84 6.34 -5.50 3.49
CA VAL A 84 7.08 -4.37 2.91
C VAL A 84 8.36 -4.92 2.28
N GLY A 85 8.55 -4.64 1.01
CA GLY A 85 9.74 -5.09 0.29
C GLY A 85 10.54 -3.99 -0.38
#